data_b53829fb11891df6bb7f2eb102c53749
#
_entry.id   b53829fb11891df6bb7f2eb102c53749
#
_cell.length_a   1.000
_cell.length_b   1.000
_cell.length_c   1.000
_cell.angle_alpha   90.00
_cell.angle_beta   90.00
_cell.angle_gamma   90.00
#
_symmetry.space_group_name_H-M   'P 1'
#
loop_
_entity.id
_entity.type
_entity.pdbx_description
1 polymer ?
#
loop_
_entity_poly.entity_id
_entity_poly.type
_entity_poly.pdbx_seq_one_letter_code
_entity_poly.pdbx_strand_id
1 'polypeptide(L)'
;MKAIVYTKYGSPDVLRLTEVAKPIPKDNEALVKVHAAAANPSDWHLMRGTPFFVRFEAGFPKPKNPILGVDIAGQVEAVGTSVTQFQPGDEVFGGIPPGGFAEYVSVSEDTLALKPSNLSFEEAAAVPGVAFTAVQGLRDHGHIQAGKKVLINGAS
;
A
#
# COMPACT_ATOMS: atom_id res chain seq x y z
N MET A 1 -6.77 -16.00 -7.58
CA MET A 1 -6.15 -15.64 -6.31
C MET A 1 -7.18 -15.15 -5.32
N LYS A 2 -6.91 -15.28 -4.02
CA LYS A 2 -7.79 -14.72 -2.98
C LYS A 2 -7.50 -13.25 -2.75
N ALA A 3 -8.56 -12.45 -2.52
CA ALA A 3 -8.48 -11.05 -2.14
C ALA A 3 -9.63 -10.67 -1.19
N ILE A 4 -9.42 -9.65 -0.38
CA ILE A 4 -10.47 -9.03 0.42
C ILE A 4 -11.07 -7.90 -0.41
N VAL A 5 -12.31 -8.08 -0.84
CA VAL A 5 -13.01 -7.15 -1.72
C VAL A 5 -14.18 -6.45 -1.03
N TYR A 6 -14.48 -5.22 -1.48
CA TYR A 6 -15.69 -4.49 -1.13
C TYR A 6 -16.28 -3.83 -2.38
N THR A 7 -17.61 -3.81 -2.48
CA THR A 7 -18.32 -3.30 -3.66
C THR A 7 -19.21 -2.09 -3.34
N LYS A 8 -19.28 -1.73 -2.07
CA LYS A 8 -20.01 -0.58 -1.55
C LYS A 8 -19.29 0.00 -0.34
N TYR A 9 -19.46 1.27 -0.09
CA TYR A 9 -18.98 1.92 1.12
C TYR A 9 -19.76 1.45 2.36
N GLY A 10 -19.06 1.31 3.50
CA GLY A 10 -19.72 0.91 4.75
C GLY A 10 -18.76 0.55 5.88
N SER A 11 -19.30 -0.14 6.89
CA SER A 11 -18.55 -0.75 7.99
C SER A 11 -17.70 -1.94 7.50
N PRO A 12 -16.83 -2.52 8.33
CA PRO A 12 -16.06 -3.72 7.95
C PRO A 12 -16.91 -4.90 7.44
N ASP A 13 -18.21 -4.89 7.73
CA ASP A 13 -19.15 -5.92 7.24
C ASP A 13 -19.32 -5.92 5.70
N VAL A 14 -18.81 -4.90 5.00
CA VAL A 14 -18.81 -4.88 3.53
C VAL A 14 -17.68 -5.69 2.93
N LEU A 15 -16.66 -6.06 3.72
CA LEU A 15 -15.52 -6.83 3.26
C LEU A 15 -15.87 -8.29 3.04
N ARG A 16 -15.39 -8.86 1.95
CA ARG A 16 -15.59 -10.28 1.60
C ARG A 16 -14.29 -10.88 1.08
N LEU A 17 -13.91 -12.03 1.58
CA LEU A 17 -12.87 -12.85 0.98
C LEU A 17 -13.43 -13.50 -0.28
N THR A 18 -12.83 -13.23 -1.43
CA THR A 18 -13.34 -13.65 -2.73
C THR A 18 -12.19 -14.10 -3.63
N GLU A 19 -12.45 -15.03 -4.53
CA GLU A 19 -11.53 -15.35 -5.59
C GLU A 19 -11.66 -14.35 -6.75
N VAL A 20 -10.53 -13.80 -7.16
CA VAL A 20 -10.42 -12.86 -8.27
C VAL A 20 -9.32 -13.29 -9.24
N ALA A 21 -9.33 -12.76 -10.45
CA ALA A 21 -8.26 -13.02 -11.40
C ALA A 21 -6.92 -12.51 -10.86
N LYS A 22 -5.86 -13.29 -11.04
CA LYS A 22 -4.49 -12.85 -10.76
C LYS A 22 -4.11 -11.77 -11.77
N PRO A 23 -3.57 -10.61 -11.34
CA PRO A 23 -3.17 -9.56 -12.27
C PRO A 23 -1.98 -10.00 -13.13
N ILE A 24 -1.90 -9.43 -14.32
CA ILE A 24 -0.77 -9.56 -15.23
C ILE A 24 -0.05 -8.21 -15.21
N PRO A 25 1.27 -8.18 -14.94
CA PRO A 25 2.00 -6.92 -14.89
C PRO A 25 2.07 -6.26 -16.28
N LYS A 26 1.90 -4.94 -16.32
CA LYS A 26 2.17 -4.13 -17.50
C LYS A 26 3.68 -3.94 -17.67
N ASP A 27 4.09 -3.28 -18.75
CA ASP A 27 5.49 -3.15 -19.12
C ASP A 27 6.37 -2.57 -17.99
N ASN A 28 5.87 -1.58 -17.24
CA ASN A 28 6.58 -0.92 -16.13
C ASN A 28 6.15 -1.41 -14.73
N GLU A 29 5.44 -2.54 -14.65
CA GLU A 29 4.93 -3.05 -13.38
C GLU A 29 5.66 -4.33 -12.95
N ALA A 30 5.80 -4.50 -11.66
CA ALA A 30 6.19 -5.75 -11.02
C ALA A 30 4.95 -6.44 -10.43
N LEU A 31 4.83 -7.73 -10.65
CA LEU A 31 3.87 -8.59 -9.98
C LEU A 31 4.49 -9.08 -8.67
N VAL A 32 3.93 -8.64 -7.56
CA VAL A 32 4.39 -9.00 -6.23
C VAL A 32 3.46 -10.02 -5.61
N LYS A 33 4.02 -11.14 -5.15
CA LYS A 33 3.36 -12.06 -4.22
C LYS A 33 3.42 -11.43 -2.83
N VAL A 34 2.27 -11.01 -2.32
CA VAL A 34 2.17 -10.33 -1.03
C VAL A 34 2.34 -11.34 0.11
N HIS A 35 3.30 -11.06 0.99
CA HIS A 35 3.55 -11.83 2.21
C HIS A 35 2.94 -11.14 3.43
N ALA A 36 2.97 -9.81 3.45
CA ALA A 36 2.35 -9.00 4.49
C ALA A 36 1.78 -7.71 3.91
N ALA A 37 0.72 -7.20 4.51
CA ALA A 37 0.12 -5.91 4.21
C ALA A 37 -0.29 -5.23 5.52
N ALA A 38 -0.06 -3.92 5.63
CA ALA A 38 -0.47 -3.15 6.79
C ALA A 38 -1.83 -2.48 6.56
N ALA A 39 -2.65 -2.45 7.61
CA ALA A 39 -3.90 -1.71 7.61
C ALA A 39 -3.68 -0.29 8.14
N ASN A 40 -4.08 0.69 7.38
CA ASN A 40 -3.87 2.11 7.66
C ASN A 40 -5.19 2.88 7.85
N PRO A 41 -5.15 4.06 8.49
CA PRO A 41 -6.31 4.95 8.55
C PRO A 41 -6.89 5.28 7.15
N SER A 42 -6.05 5.35 6.11
CA SER A 42 -6.48 5.54 4.72
C SER A 42 -7.40 4.42 4.23
N ASP A 43 -7.11 3.16 4.57
CA ASP A 43 -7.96 2.02 4.20
C ASP A 43 -9.33 2.14 4.85
N TRP A 44 -9.39 2.57 6.12
CA TRP A 44 -10.63 2.82 6.83
C TRP A 44 -11.44 3.94 6.18
N HIS A 45 -10.80 5.05 5.81
CA HIS A 45 -11.45 6.17 5.12
C HIS A 45 -11.99 5.75 3.75
N LEU A 46 -11.19 5.01 2.97
CA LEU A 46 -11.60 4.48 1.66
C LEU A 46 -12.76 3.51 1.79
N MET A 47 -12.70 2.55 2.73
CA MET A 47 -13.77 1.58 2.95
C MET A 47 -15.10 2.25 3.31
N ARG A 48 -15.07 3.25 4.17
CA ARG A 48 -16.27 3.97 4.61
C ARG A 48 -16.72 5.05 3.61
N GLY A 49 -15.83 5.50 2.74
CA GLY A 49 -16.06 6.67 1.89
C GLY A 49 -16.32 7.92 2.74
N THR A 50 -15.51 8.11 3.80
CA THR A 50 -15.66 9.17 4.79
C THR A 50 -14.32 9.87 5.02
N PRO A 51 -14.27 11.19 5.08
CA PRO A 51 -15.36 12.15 4.81
C PRO A 51 -15.87 12.04 3.37
N PHE A 52 -17.07 12.56 3.11
CA PHE A 52 -17.79 12.31 1.84
C PHE A 52 -16.97 12.66 0.57
N PHE A 53 -16.11 13.68 0.64
CA PHE A 53 -15.29 14.07 -0.51
C PHE A 53 -14.29 12.99 -0.97
N VAL A 54 -13.92 12.04 -0.10
CA VAL A 54 -13.07 10.88 -0.46
C VAL A 54 -13.70 10.08 -1.62
N ARG A 55 -15.02 10.05 -1.71
CA ARG A 55 -15.72 9.33 -2.79
C ARG A 55 -15.51 9.93 -4.17
N PHE A 56 -15.16 11.20 -4.28
CA PHE A 56 -14.86 11.80 -5.60
C PHE A 56 -13.59 11.20 -6.20
N GLU A 57 -12.62 10.86 -5.36
CA GLU A 57 -11.39 10.21 -5.78
C GLU A 57 -11.54 8.69 -5.83
N ALA A 58 -12.06 8.10 -4.76
CA ALA A 58 -12.20 6.65 -4.60
C ALA A 58 -13.29 6.03 -5.49
N GLY A 59 -14.27 6.84 -5.96
CA GLY A 59 -15.37 6.43 -6.85
C GLY A 59 -16.76 6.79 -6.31
N PHE A 60 -17.67 7.15 -7.21
CA PHE A 60 -19.06 7.45 -6.88
C PHE A 60 -20.00 6.83 -7.93
N PRO A 61 -21.08 6.15 -7.53
CA PRO A 61 -21.57 5.95 -6.16
C PRO A 61 -20.90 4.78 -5.39
N LYS A 62 -20.00 4.06 -6.03
CA LYS A 62 -19.30 2.88 -5.48
C LYS A 62 -17.79 3.02 -5.68
N PRO A 63 -16.96 2.28 -4.89
CA PRO A 63 -15.51 2.28 -5.07
C PRO A 63 -15.10 1.87 -6.48
N LYS A 64 -14.10 2.56 -7.05
CA LYS A 64 -13.46 2.20 -8.33
C LYS A 64 -12.59 0.97 -8.18
N ASN A 65 -11.78 0.95 -7.12
CA ASN A 65 -10.94 -0.19 -6.78
C ASN A 65 -11.61 -0.98 -5.66
N PRO A 66 -11.96 -2.26 -5.90
CA PRO A 66 -12.64 -3.08 -4.90
C PRO A 66 -11.69 -3.69 -3.85
N ILE A 67 -10.37 -3.51 -3.97
CA ILE A 67 -9.38 -4.08 -3.05
C ILE A 67 -8.65 -2.96 -2.34
N LEU A 68 -8.62 -2.99 -1.02
CA LEU A 68 -7.88 -2.06 -0.16
C LEU A 68 -6.43 -2.52 0.03
N GLY A 69 -5.71 -1.85 0.94
CA GLY A 69 -4.32 -2.12 1.27
C GLY A 69 -3.37 -1.27 0.45
N VAL A 70 -2.71 -0.33 1.13
CA VAL A 70 -1.79 0.63 0.50
C VAL A 70 -0.34 0.38 0.86
N ASP A 71 -0.06 -0.43 1.88
CA ASP A 71 1.29 -0.78 2.30
C ASP A 71 1.48 -2.29 2.26
N ILE A 72 2.51 -2.73 1.55
CA ILE A 72 2.81 -4.15 1.35
C ILE A 72 4.29 -4.46 1.54
N ALA A 73 4.55 -5.74 1.80
CA ALA A 73 5.85 -6.37 1.60
C ALA A 73 5.64 -7.77 1.02
N GLY A 74 6.52 -8.19 0.13
CA GLY A 74 6.39 -9.47 -0.55
C GLY A 74 7.56 -9.76 -1.46
N GLN A 75 7.39 -10.72 -2.35
CA GLN A 75 8.41 -11.16 -3.28
C GLN A 75 7.95 -10.93 -4.73
N VAL A 76 8.82 -10.39 -5.55
CA VAL A 76 8.58 -10.23 -6.98
C VAL A 76 8.45 -11.61 -7.62
N GLU A 77 7.32 -11.87 -8.28
CA GLU A 77 7.08 -13.12 -9.02
C GLU A 77 7.40 -12.95 -10.51
N ALA A 78 7.03 -11.82 -11.08
CA ALA A 78 7.26 -11.50 -12.48
C ALA A 78 7.41 -9.99 -12.66
N VAL A 79 8.04 -9.59 -13.74
CA VAL A 79 8.22 -8.18 -14.10
C VAL A 79 7.81 -7.93 -15.55
N GLY A 80 7.33 -6.71 -15.82
CA GLY A 80 7.07 -6.24 -17.17
C GLY A 80 8.37 -5.95 -17.94
N THR A 81 8.25 -5.77 -19.22
CA THR A 81 9.40 -5.67 -20.16
C THR A 81 10.26 -4.44 -19.96
N SER A 82 9.73 -3.38 -19.33
CA SER A 82 10.42 -2.12 -19.07
C SER A 82 10.92 -1.97 -17.63
N VAL A 83 10.65 -2.94 -16.77
CA VAL A 83 11.15 -2.94 -15.38
C VAL A 83 12.65 -3.18 -15.38
N THR A 84 13.38 -2.33 -14.66
CA THR A 84 14.84 -2.34 -14.60
C THR A 84 15.40 -2.45 -13.19
N GLN A 85 14.60 -2.13 -12.17
CA GLN A 85 15.04 -2.05 -10.78
C GLN A 85 14.91 -3.38 -10.04
N PHE A 86 14.06 -4.29 -10.53
CA PHE A 86 13.77 -5.55 -9.84
C PHE A 86 13.77 -6.74 -10.79
N GLN A 87 13.96 -7.91 -10.21
CA GLN A 87 13.87 -9.21 -10.89
C GLN A 87 13.04 -10.20 -10.08
N PRO A 88 12.51 -11.26 -10.71
CA PRO A 88 11.83 -12.32 -9.98
C PRO A 88 12.70 -12.91 -8.85
N GLY A 89 12.10 -13.04 -7.67
CA GLY A 89 12.79 -13.49 -6.46
C GLY A 89 13.21 -12.36 -5.50
N ASP A 90 13.26 -11.12 -5.95
CA ASP A 90 13.60 -9.98 -5.07
C ASP A 90 12.53 -9.78 -4.01
N GLU A 91 12.96 -9.57 -2.77
CA GLU A 91 12.11 -9.19 -1.66
C GLU A 91 11.92 -7.67 -1.66
N VAL A 92 10.68 -7.23 -1.72
CA VAL A 92 10.32 -5.82 -1.88
C VAL A 92 9.28 -5.37 -0.86
N PHE A 93 9.21 -4.07 -0.64
CA PHE A 93 8.16 -3.43 0.14
C PHE A 93 7.84 -2.06 -0.45
N GLY A 94 6.68 -1.50 -0.14
CA GLY A 94 6.34 -0.18 -0.67
C GLY A 94 4.95 0.30 -0.30
N GLY A 95 4.76 1.62 -0.45
CA GLY A 95 3.46 2.28 -0.43
C GLY A 95 2.88 2.29 -1.83
N ILE A 96 1.77 1.61 -2.03
CA ILE A 96 1.18 1.34 -3.34
C ILE A 96 -0.23 1.96 -3.47
N PRO A 97 -0.76 2.14 -4.68
CA PRO A 97 -2.19 2.34 -4.86
C PRO A 97 -3.00 1.19 -4.23
N PRO A 98 -4.24 1.43 -3.76
CA PRO A 98 -5.06 0.38 -3.14
C PRO A 98 -5.09 -0.91 -3.98
N GLY A 99 -4.89 -2.06 -3.33
CA GLY A 99 -4.78 -3.37 -3.99
C GLY A 99 -4.05 -4.44 -3.16
N GLY A 100 -3.42 -4.04 -2.05
CA GLY A 100 -2.53 -4.89 -1.28
C GLY A 100 -3.21 -5.98 -0.43
N PHE A 101 -4.53 -5.89 -0.17
CA PHE A 101 -5.22 -6.94 0.56
C PHE A 101 -5.61 -8.12 -0.35
N ALA A 102 -4.63 -8.66 -1.04
CA ALA A 102 -4.72 -9.77 -1.97
C ALA A 102 -3.44 -10.61 -1.93
N GLU A 103 -3.50 -11.84 -2.44
CA GLU A 103 -2.31 -12.70 -2.55
C GLU A 103 -1.26 -12.15 -3.52
N TYR A 104 -1.71 -11.36 -4.52
CA TYR A 104 -0.84 -10.74 -5.53
C TYR A 104 -1.33 -9.35 -5.87
N VAL A 105 -0.38 -8.46 -6.16
CA VAL A 105 -0.65 -7.13 -6.68
C VAL A 105 0.34 -6.79 -7.80
N SER A 106 -0.13 -6.08 -8.83
CA SER A 106 0.73 -5.54 -9.89
C SER A 106 0.84 -4.04 -9.70
N VAL A 107 2.06 -3.54 -9.56
CA VAL A 107 2.35 -2.13 -9.24
C VAL A 107 3.57 -1.62 -10.00
N SER A 108 3.61 -0.31 -10.26
CA SER A 108 4.78 0.33 -10.87
C SER A 108 6.03 0.09 -10.03
N GLU A 109 7.16 -0.18 -10.67
CA GLU A 109 8.44 -0.35 -9.99
C GLU A 109 8.82 0.87 -9.13
N ASP A 110 8.39 2.08 -9.49
CA ASP A 110 8.68 3.32 -8.75
C ASP A 110 8.03 3.38 -7.35
N THR A 111 7.07 2.50 -7.07
CA THR A 111 6.38 2.43 -5.76
C THR A 111 7.01 1.43 -4.81
N LEU A 112 8.02 0.72 -5.25
CA LEU A 112 8.69 -0.34 -4.52
C LEU A 112 10.13 0.03 -4.15
N ALA A 113 10.63 -0.62 -3.11
CA ALA A 113 12.04 -0.64 -2.73
C ALA A 113 12.43 -2.07 -2.30
N LEU A 114 13.72 -2.39 -2.39
CA LEU A 114 14.24 -3.65 -1.85
C LEU A 114 14.01 -3.69 -0.33
N LYS A 115 13.46 -4.80 0.15
CA LYS A 115 13.26 -5.01 1.58
C LYS A 115 14.62 -5.14 2.29
N PRO A 116 14.86 -4.37 3.37
CA PRO A 116 16.05 -4.58 4.19
C PRO A 116 16.12 -6.02 4.71
N SER A 117 17.29 -6.64 4.63
CA SER A 117 17.47 -8.05 5.02
C SER A 117 17.27 -8.33 6.51
N ASN A 118 17.36 -7.29 7.33
CA ASN A 118 17.15 -7.36 8.78
C ASN A 118 15.69 -7.16 9.24
N LEU A 119 14.75 -6.94 8.30
CA LEU A 119 13.32 -6.82 8.59
C LEU A 119 12.56 -8.05 8.11
N SER A 120 11.57 -8.48 8.87
CA SER A 120 10.55 -9.42 8.38
C SER A 120 9.63 -8.75 7.35
N PHE A 121 8.80 -9.51 6.66
CA PHE A 121 7.80 -8.93 5.75
C PHE A 121 6.76 -8.09 6.49
N GLU A 122 6.36 -8.52 7.68
CA GLU A 122 5.40 -7.81 8.54
C GLU A 122 5.98 -6.46 9.00
N GLU A 123 7.24 -6.45 9.44
CA GLU A 123 7.92 -5.22 9.83
C GLU A 123 8.08 -4.28 8.63
N ALA A 124 8.50 -4.81 7.48
CA ALA A 124 8.68 -4.01 6.27
C ALA A 124 7.36 -3.43 5.75
N ALA A 125 6.26 -4.20 5.79
CA ALA A 125 4.94 -3.71 5.38
C ALA A 125 4.42 -2.57 6.27
N ALA A 126 4.83 -2.52 7.53
CA ALA A 126 4.40 -1.46 8.46
C ALA A 126 5.13 -0.12 8.27
N VAL A 127 6.16 -0.06 7.42
CA VAL A 127 7.02 1.14 7.28
C VAL A 127 6.49 2.19 6.32
N PRO A 128 6.04 1.89 5.07
CA PRO A 128 5.93 2.89 4.02
C PRO A 128 5.05 4.09 4.38
N GLY A 129 3.78 3.88 4.68
CA GLY A 129 2.82 4.96 4.94
C GLY A 129 3.20 5.84 6.12
N VAL A 130 3.65 5.23 7.22
CA VAL A 130 4.02 5.97 8.45
C VAL A 130 5.37 6.65 8.31
N ALA A 131 6.36 6.02 7.66
CA ALA A 131 7.68 6.61 7.47
C ALA A 131 7.63 7.78 6.50
N PHE A 132 6.92 7.68 5.37
CA PHE A 132 6.71 8.81 4.47
C PHE A 132 6.06 9.99 5.17
N THR A 133 5.01 9.76 5.96
CA THR A 133 4.36 10.81 6.73
C THR A 133 5.31 11.46 7.73
N ALA A 134 6.10 10.67 8.46
CA ALA A 134 7.08 11.19 9.42
C ALA A 134 8.19 12.00 8.73
N VAL A 135 8.74 11.47 7.63
CA VAL A 135 9.81 12.15 6.87
C VAL A 135 9.31 13.45 6.27
N GLN A 136 8.15 13.45 5.62
CA GLN A 136 7.55 14.67 5.07
C GLN A 136 7.26 15.70 6.16
N GLY A 137 6.67 15.28 7.27
CA GLY A 137 6.36 16.18 8.39
C GLY A 137 7.59 16.80 9.02
N LEU A 138 8.60 16.01 9.31
CA LEU A 138 9.79 16.46 10.04
C LEU A 138 10.83 17.11 9.12
N ARG A 139 11.16 16.47 8.00
CA ARG A 139 12.21 16.96 7.09
C ARG A 139 11.69 18.04 6.16
N ASP A 140 10.61 17.73 5.41
CA ASP A 140 10.22 18.57 4.27
C ASP A 140 9.40 19.79 4.70
N HIS A 141 8.54 19.64 5.69
CA HIS A 141 7.75 20.75 6.24
C HIS A 141 8.34 21.35 7.52
N GLY A 142 8.83 20.50 8.42
CA GLY A 142 9.40 20.94 9.70
C GLY A 142 10.83 21.47 9.62
N HIS A 143 11.55 21.14 8.54
CA HIS A 143 12.96 21.50 8.32
C HIS A 143 13.81 21.29 9.57
N ILE A 144 13.60 20.14 10.25
CA ILE A 144 14.32 19.85 11.50
C ILE A 144 15.81 19.71 11.27
N GLN A 145 16.59 20.16 12.25
CA GLN A 145 18.05 20.08 12.25
C GLN A 145 18.53 19.55 13.59
N ALA A 146 19.77 19.08 13.64
CA ALA A 146 20.38 18.63 14.88
C ALA A 146 20.27 19.70 15.99
N GLY A 147 19.91 19.26 17.19
CA GLY A 147 19.71 20.14 18.35
C GLY A 147 18.35 20.82 18.44
N LYS A 148 17.45 20.67 17.47
CA LYS A 148 16.07 21.19 17.56
C LYS A 148 15.24 20.30 18.50
N LYS A 149 14.34 20.96 19.24
CA LYS A 149 13.32 20.30 20.05
C LYS A 149 12.03 20.19 19.23
N VAL A 150 11.42 19.02 19.21
CA VAL A 150 10.18 18.75 18.46
C VAL A 150 9.09 18.37 19.45
N LEU A 151 7.93 18.99 19.33
CA LEU A 151 6.71 18.59 20.03
C LEU A 151 5.82 17.84 19.02
N ILE A 152 5.50 16.59 19.34
CA ILE A 152 4.55 15.79 18.56
C ILE A 152 3.26 15.68 19.35
N ASN A 153 2.17 16.23 18.82
CA ASN A 153 0.84 16.16 19.43
C ASN A 153 0.05 15.03 18.77
N GLY A 154 -0.60 14.19 19.59
CA GLY A 154 -1.39 13.07 19.11
C GLY A 154 -0.56 11.88 18.62
N ALA A 155 0.61 11.69 19.17
CA ALA A 155 1.47 10.53 18.91
C ALA A 155 0.96 9.32 19.72
N SER A 156 -0.16 8.74 19.29
CA SER A 156 -0.77 7.55 19.93
C SER A 156 -0.78 6.36 18.98
#